data_03bd509f9e3c42213ed7a13c22cc67a0
#
_entry.id   03bd509f9e3c42213ed7a13c22cc67a0
#
_cell.length_a   1.000
_cell.length_b   1.000
_cell.length_c   1.000
_cell.angle_alpha   90.00
_cell.angle_beta   90.00
_cell.angle_gamma   90.00
#
_symmetry.space_group_name_H-M   'P 1'
#
loop_
_entity.id
_entity.type
_entity.pdbx_description
1 polymer ?
#
loop_
_entity_poly.entity_id
_entity_poly.type
_entity_poly.pdbx_seq_one_letter_code
_entity_poly.pdbx_strand_id
1 'polypeptide(L)'
;MKTRRLFLKSFSSVPLFFAFNQTGKANNATKPILLNQCSIAGFQYYQGKEILSELKQNEPLVLAAEPDNQYDEFAVAIYYQTKKLGYIPRNENKSISRLLQTGVTLNARVYAVDMNNNSWNAVQVAVYMQV
;
A
#
# COMPACT_ATOMS: atom_id res chain seq x y z
N MET A 1 -11.14 38.76 -9.96
CA MET A 1 -11.36 38.37 -9.83
C MET A 1 -11.11 37.76 -9.49
N LYS A 2 -10.88 37.84 -9.38
CA LYS A 2 -10.83 37.35 -9.09
C LYS A 2 -10.53 36.60 -8.67
N THR A 3 -10.32 37.34 -8.83
CA THR A 3 -10.28 36.64 -8.44
C THR A 3 -9.87 35.88 -8.15
N ARG A 4 -9.59 36.33 -8.19
CA ARG A 4 -9.39 35.66 -7.92
C ARG A 4 -8.76 34.83 -7.58
N ARG A 5 -8.39 35.43 -7.64
CA ARG A 5 -7.94 34.84 -7.42
C ARG A 5 -7.39 34.07 -6.85
N LEU A 6 -7.05 34.86 -6.79
CA LEU A 6 -6.82 34.19 -6.32
C LEU A 6 -6.43 33.47 -5.89
N PHE A 7 -6.15 33.95 -5.90
CA PHE A 7 -6.01 33.25 -5.41
C PHE A 7 -5.51 32.53 -5.18
N LEU A 8 -5.07 33.07 -5.23
CA LEU A 8 -4.86 32.36 -5.07
C LEU A 8 -4.35 31.70 -4.82
N LYS A 9 -4.00 31.87 -4.62
CA LYS A 9 -3.75 31.27 -4.34
C LYS A 9 -3.40 30.50 -4.01
N SER A 10 -3.10 31.44 -4.09
CA SER A 10 -3.04 30.76 -3.68
C SER A 10 -2.75 30.11 -3.27
N PHE A 11 -2.40 30.59 -3.19
CA PHE A 11 -2.37 29.94 -2.72
C PHE A 11 -1.98 29.29 -2.52
N SER A 12 -1.56 29.49 -2.60
CA SER A 12 -1.43 28.89 -2.27
C SER A 12 -1.14 28.30 -1.98
N SER A 13 -0.71 28.76 -1.73
CA SER A 13 -0.64 28.18 -1.28
C SER A 13 -0.37 27.56 -0.88
N VAL A 14 -0.02 27.98 -0.80
CA VAL A 14 0.10 27.34 -0.31
C VAL A 14 0.46 26.78 0.10
N PRO A 15 0.87 26.97 0.27
CA PRO A 15 1.18 26.34 0.75
C PRO A 15 1.54 25.80 1.19
N LEU A 16 1.92 26.20 1.31
CA LEU A 16 2.04 25.62 1.80
C LEU A 16 2.40 25.08 2.22
N PHE A 17 2.81 25.40 2.46
CA PHE A 17 2.96 24.81 3.05
C PHE A 17 3.34 24.22 3.41
N PHE A 18 3.76 24.61 3.45
CA PHE A 18 4.08 23.99 3.95
C PHE A 18 4.71 23.45 4.34
N ALA A 19 5.07 23.83 4.44
CA ALA A 19 5.67 23.25 4.93
C ALA A 19 6.11 22.90 5.43
N PHE A 20 6.38 23.29 5.64
CA PHE A 20 6.78 22.80 6.31
C PHE A 20 7.14 22.34 6.87
N ASN A 21 7.32 22.71 6.94
CA ASN A 21 7.77 22.11 7.65
C ASN A 21 8.07 21.52 8.10
N GLN A 22 8.33 21.73 8.17
CA GLN A 22 8.77 21.10 8.64
C GLN A 22 9.17 20.59 9.23
N THR A 23 9.36 20.90 9.50
CA THR A 23 9.94 20.33 9.98
C THR A 23 10.18 19.74 10.77
N GLY A 24 10.59 19.81 10.93
CA GLY A 24 11.09 19.12 11.56
C GLY A 24 10.79 18.71 12.44
N LYS A 25 10.50 18.57 12.67
CA LYS A 25 10.35 17.96 13.40
C LYS A 25 10.23 17.07 13.64
N ALA A 26 10.27 17.17 13.30
CA ALA A 26 10.15 16.18 13.55
C ALA A 26 10.75 15.28 13.46
N ASN A 27 11.34 15.23 13.67
CA ASN A 27 11.99 14.26 13.67
C ASN A 27 11.66 13.32 14.57
N ASN A 28 11.02 13.45 15.16
CA ASN A 28 10.35 12.50 15.90
C ASN A 28 9.47 11.75 15.06
N ALA A 29 9.98 11.45 13.92
CA ALA A 29 9.29 10.64 12.99
C ALA A 29 8.95 9.37 13.67
N THR A 30 7.71 9.13 13.83
CA THR A 30 7.24 7.88 14.33
C THR A 30 7.64 6.80 13.36
N LYS A 31 8.15 5.71 13.88
CA LYS A 31 8.51 4.58 13.05
C LYS A 31 7.23 3.84 12.64
N PRO A 32 7.17 3.35 11.40
CA PRO A 32 6.02 2.55 11.00
C PRO A 32 5.95 1.25 11.80
N ILE A 33 4.75 0.83 12.08
CA ILE A 33 4.53 -0.41 12.82
C ILE A 33 4.25 -1.52 11.81
N LEU A 34 5.05 -2.58 11.89
CA LEU A 34 4.81 -3.76 11.06
C LEU A 34 3.56 -4.47 11.55
N LEU A 35 2.54 -4.54 10.71
CA LEU A 35 1.30 -5.21 11.06
C LEU A 35 1.29 -6.66 10.59
N ASN A 36 1.85 -6.93 9.44
CA ASN A 36 1.77 -8.26 8.86
C ASN A 36 2.89 -8.47 7.86
N GLN A 37 3.28 -9.72 7.70
CA GLN A 37 4.25 -10.14 6.72
C GLN A 37 3.78 -11.49 6.23
N CYS A 38 3.49 -11.60 4.95
CA CYS A 38 2.87 -12.81 4.41
C CYS A 38 3.23 -12.99 2.94
N SER A 39 2.98 -14.19 2.44
CA SER A 39 3.09 -14.46 1.01
C SER A 39 1.84 -13.93 0.34
N ILE A 40 1.98 -13.49 -0.90
CA ILE A 40 0.82 -13.05 -1.68
C ILE A 40 0.02 -14.28 -2.11
N ALA A 41 -1.25 -14.31 -1.71
CA ALA A 41 -2.12 -15.42 -2.05
C ALA A 41 -2.58 -15.29 -3.51
N GLY A 42 -2.55 -16.39 -4.23
CA GLY A 42 -3.03 -16.44 -5.60
C GLY A 42 -2.12 -15.78 -6.62
N PHE A 43 -0.87 -15.53 -6.27
CA PHE A 43 0.07 -14.80 -7.13
C PHE A 43 0.13 -15.38 -8.55
N GLN A 44 0.11 -16.69 -8.68
CA GLN A 44 0.23 -17.34 -9.99
C GLN A 44 -0.99 -17.16 -10.88
N TYR A 45 -2.11 -16.69 -10.33
CA TYR A 45 -3.35 -16.52 -11.10
C TYR A 45 -3.56 -15.10 -11.62
N TYR A 46 -2.66 -14.19 -11.30
CA TYR A 46 -2.80 -12.78 -11.68
C TYR A 46 -1.60 -12.34 -12.50
N GLN A 47 -1.33 -11.05 -12.49
CA GLN A 47 -0.30 -10.47 -13.35
C GLN A 47 1.11 -10.50 -12.79
N GLY A 48 1.28 -11.08 -11.59
CA GLY A 48 2.58 -11.08 -10.92
C GLY A 48 3.69 -11.77 -11.70
N LYS A 49 3.37 -12.87 -12.38
CA LYS A 49 4.39 -13.60 -13.11
C LYS A 49 5.04 -12.77 -14.21
N GLU A 50 4.25 -11.89 -14.84
CA GLU A 50 4.73 -11.05 -15.93
C GLU A 50 5.75 -10.03 -15.47
N ILE A 51 5.67 -9.62 -14.20
CA ILE A 51 6.50 -8.55 -13.69
C ILE A 51 7.42 -9.02 -12.56
N LEU A 52 7.53 -10.32 -12.37
CA LEU A 52 8.33 -10.86 -11.27
C LEU A 52 9.76 -10.34 -11.28
N SER A 53 10.35 -10.22 -12.47
CA SER A 53 11.72 -9.73 -12.59
C SER A 53 11.85 -8.25 -12.25
N GLU A 54 10.75 -7.51 -12.23
CA GLU A 54 10.75 -6.09 -11.89
C GLU A 54 10.56 -5.85 -10.39
N LEU A 55 10.04 -6.87 -9.69
CA LEU A 55 9.79 -6.73 -8.25
C LEU A 55 11.08 -6.90 -7.49
N LYS A 56 11.42 -5.90 -6.70
CA LYS A 56 12.61 -5.91 -5.86
C LYS A 56 12.22 -5.63 -4.43
N GLN A 57 13.07 -6.03 -3.52
CA GLN A 57 12.84 -5.76 -2.11
C GLN A 57 12.60 -4.26 -1.89
N ASN A 58 11.61 -3.95 -1.06
CA ASN A 58 11.19 -2.60 -0.71
C ASN A 58 10.41 -1.84 -1.78
N GLU A 59 10.11 -2.46 -2.93
CA GLU A 59 9.23 -1.83 -3.90
C GLU A 59 7.87 -1.58 -3.25
N PRO A 60 7.30 -0.37 -3.43
CA PRO A 60 6.00 -0.08 -2.84
C PRO A 60 4.88 -0.84 -3.55
N LEU A 61 3.93 -1.29 -2.76
CA LEU A 61 2.74 -2.00 -3.24
C LEU A 61 1.51 -1.25 -2.74
N VAL A 62 0.39 -1.44 -3.42
CA VAL A 62 -0.86 -0.79 -3.05
C VAL A 62 -1.84 -1.86 -2.58
N LEU A 63 -2.49 -1.59 -1.46
CA LEU A 63 -3.53 -2.46 -0.91
C LEU A 63 -4.88 -1.84 -1.19
N ALA A 64 -5.84 -2.67 -1.58
CA ALA A 64 -7.21 -2.23 -1.83
C ALA A 64 -8.19 -3.21 -1.20
N ALA A 65 -8.93 -2.74 -0.20
CA ALA A 65 -9.98 -3.56 0.39
C ALA A 65 -11.11 -3.75 -0.63
N GLU A 66 -11.67 -4.95 -0.65
CA GLU A 66 -12.78 -5.29 -1.56
C GLU A 66 -13.97 -5.77 -0.74
N PRO A 67 -14.68 -4.86 -0.03
CA PRO A 67 -15.80 -5.28 0.81
C PRO A 67 -16.94 -5.92 0.03
N ASP A 68 -17.02 -5.67 -1.27
CA ASP A 68 -18.06 -6.25 -2.12
C ASP A 68 -17.64 -7.56 -2.77
N ASN A 69 -16.48 -8.09 -2.40
CA ASN A 69 -16.00 -9.34 -2.95
C ASN A 69 -16.95 -10.47 -2.52
N GLN A 70 -17.52 -11.17 -3.49
CA GLN A 70 -18.54 -12.17 -3.21
C GLN A 70 -18.02 -13.43 -2.52
N TYR A 71 -16.71 -13.62 -2.53
CA TYR A 71 -16.11 -14.80 -1.90
C TYR A 71 -15.53 -14.49 -0.51
N ASP A 72 -15.21 -13.22 -0.26
CA ASP A 72 -14.58 -12.84 1.00
C ASP A 72 -14.76 -11.34 1.22
N GLU A 73 -15.63 -10.96 2.15
CA GLU A 73 -15.88 -9.55 2.43
C GLU A 73 -14.65 -8.84 3.02
N PHE A 74 -13.68 -9.59 3.48
CA PHE A 74 -12.44 -9.02 4.00
C PHE A 74 -11.29 -9.10 3.02
N ALA A 75 -11.57 -9.40 1.76
CA ALA A 75 -10.53 -9.50 0.75
C ALA A 75 -9.76 -8.19 0.63
N VAL A 76 -8.44 -8.30 0.56
CA VAL A 76 -7.56 -7.16 0.35
C VAL A 76 -6.65 -7.50 -0.82
N ALA A 77 -6.86 -6.81 -1.94
CA ALA A 77 -6.07 -7.01 -3.14
C ALA A 77 -4.74 -6.27 -3.03
N ILE A 78 -3.73 -6.83 -3.65
CA ILE A 78 -2.38 -6.27 -3.66
C ILE A 78 -2.02 -5.93 -5.10
N TYR A 79 -1.58 -4.68 -5.32
CA TYR A 79 -1.19 -4.21 -6.65
C TYR A 79 0.24 -3.70 -6.66
N TYR A 80 0.92 -3.95 -7.76
CA TYR A 80 2.17 -3.26 -8.09
C TYR A 80 1.83 -2.31 -9.23
N GLN A 81 1.84 -1.01 -8.93
CA GLN A 81 1.35 -0.02 -9.86
C GLN A 81 -0.10 -0.36 -10.21
N THR A 82 -0.42 -0.64 -11.47
CA THR A 82 -1.78 -1.00 -11.87
C THR A 82 -1.98 -2.50 -12.02
N LYS A 83 -0.95 -3.30 -11.77
CA LYS A 83 -1.02 -4.75 -11.99
C LYS A 83 -1.37 -5.50 -10.72
N LYS A 84 -2.42 -6.26 -10.77
CA LYS A 84 -2.87 -7.03 -9.62
C LYS A 84 -1.96 -8.23 -9.42
N LEU A 85 -1.44 -8.38 -8.22
CA LEU A 85 -0.54 -9.47 -7.88
C LEU A 85 -1.25 -10.62 -7.16
N GLY A 86 -2.32 -10.33 -6.48
CA GLY A 86 -3.03 -11.32 -5.68
C GLY A 86 -3.67 -10.66 -4.48
N TYR A 87 -3.72 -11.40 -3.37
CA TYR A 87 -4.42 -10.97 -2.16
C TYR A 87 -3.60 -11.25 -0.91
N ILE A 88 -3.92 -10.53 0.15
CA ILE A 88 -3.48 -10.92 1.49
C ILE A 88 -4.16 -12.25 1.79
N PRO A 89 -3.45 -13.23 2.36
CA PRO A 89 -4.07 -14.52 2.69
C PRO A 89 -5.32 -14.36 3.53
N ARG A 90 -6.31 -15.19 3.22
CA ARG A 90 -7.63 -15.06 3.81
C ARG A 90 -7.63 -15.16 5.33
N ASN A 91 -6.74 -15.96 5.89
CA ASN A 91 -6.67 -16.11 7.34
C ASN A 91 -5.94 -14.97 8.04
N GLU A 92 -5.45 -13.98 7.27
CA GLU A 92 -4.68 -12.87 7.84
C GLU A 92 -5.21 -11.50 7.42
N ASN A 93 -6.32 -11.45 6.70
CA ASN A 93 -6.74 -10.21 6.05
C ASN A 93 -7.74 -9.35 6.83
N LYS A 94 -8.42 -9.94 7.81
CA LYS A 94 -9.56 -9.26 8.44
C LYS A 94 -9.18 -7.92 9.07
N SER A 95 -8.14 -7.90 9.88
CA SER A 95 -7.73 -6.66 10.54
C SER A 95 -7.25 -5.61 9.53
N ILE A 96 -6.52 -6.06 8.52
CA ILE A 96 -6.02 -5.16 7.49
C ILE A 96 -7.19 -4.55 6.72
N SER A 97 -8.16 -5.39 6.35
CA SER A 97 -9.35 -4.92 5.65
C SER A 97 -10.12 -3.89 6.48
N ARG A 98 -10.29 -4.17 7.75
CA ARG A 98 -11.02 -3.25 8.65
C ARG A 98 -10.32 -1.91 8.78
N LEU A 99 -9.00 -1.93 8.93
CA LEU A 99 -8.24 -0.69 9.02
C LEU A 99 -8.39 0.13 7.74
N LEU A 100 -8.24 -0.51 6.59
CA LEU A 100 -8.40 0.18 5.31
C LEU A 100 -9.80 0.77 5.16
N GLN A 101 -10.81 0.02 5.54
CA GLN A 101 -12.19 0.48 5.39
C GLN A 101 -12.55 1.62 6.34
N THR A 102 -11.83 1.75 7.44
CA THR A 102 -12.05 2.87 8.35
C THR A 102 -11.22 4.09 7.99
N GLY A 103 -10.46 4.02 6.89
CA GLY A 103 -9.69 5.17 6.43
C GLY A 103 -8.26 5.24 6.92
N VAL A 104 -7.79 4.21 7.60
CA VAL A 104 -6.40 4.17 8.06
C VAL A 104 -5.49 3.95 6.85
N THR A 105 -4.44 4.75 6.76
CA THR A 105 -3.46 4.58 5.69
C THR A 105 -2.47 3.48 6.05
N LEU A 106 -2.39 2.48 5.19
CA LEU A 106 -1.43 1.40 5.35
C LEU A 106 -0.46 1.43 4.18
N ASN A 107 0.79 1.13 4.47
CA ASN A 107 1.82 1.04 3.46
C ASN A 107 2.22 -0.41 3.29
N ALA A 108 2.41 -0.84 2.06
CA ALA A 108 2.85 -2.20 1.78
C ALA A 108 4.09 -2.14 0.92
N ARG A 109 4.99 -3.09 1.15
CA ARG A 109 6.24 -3.17 0.38
C ARG A 109 6.57 -4.63 0.12
N VAL A 110 7.29 -4.85 -0.96
CA VAL A 110 7.84 -6.18 -1.23
C VAL A 110 8.86 -6.48 -0.13
N TYR A 111 8.63 -7.56 0.59
CA TYR A 111 9.56 -7.98 1.62
C TYR A 111 10.65 -8.88 1.04
N ALA A 112 10.27 -9.83 0.22
CA ALA A 112 11.22 -10.77 -0.38
C ALA A 112 10.65 -11.32 -1.69
N VAL A 113 11.55 -11.64 -2.62
CA VAL A 113 11.19 -12.25 -3.91
C VAL A 113 12.04 -13.48 -4.10
N ASP A 114 11.40 -14.60 -4.42
CA ASP A 114 12.10 -15.83 -4.77
C ASP A 114 11.91 -16.06 -6.28
N MET A 115 12.90 -15.70 -7.05
CA MET A 115 12.83 -15.79 -8.51
C MET A 115 12.72 -17.21 -9.03
N ASN A 116 13.10 -18.18 -8.20
CA ASN A 116 13.07 -19.58 -8.61
C ASN A 116 11.77 -20.27 -8.23
N ASN A 117 10.90 -19.57 -7.52
CA ASN A 117 9.65 -20.13 -7.07
C ASN A 117 8.49 -19.57 -7.89
N ASN A 118 7.89 -20.43 -8.71
CA ASN A 118 6.79 -20.02 -9.56
C ASN A 118 5.42 -20.21 -8.91
N SER A 119 5.39 -20.47 -7.61
CA SER A 119 4.15 -20.85 -6.96
C SER A 119 3.80 -19.90 -5.81
N TRP A 120 3.32 -20.46 -4.73
CA TRP A 120 2.64 -19.75 -3.64
C TRP A 120 3.49 -18.71 -2.93
N ASN A 121 4.79 -18.95 -2.83
CA ASN A 121 5.65 -18.13 -2.01
C ASN A 121 6.62 -17.27 -2.80
N ALA A 122 6.29 -17.03 -4.07
CA ALA A 122 7.19 -16.27 -4.93
C ALA A 122 7.47 -14.87 -4.39
N VAL A 123 6.46 -14.22 -3.85
CA VAL A 123 6.61 -12.86 -3.34
C VAL A 123 5.99 -12.75 -1.96
N GLN A 124 6.74 -12.17 -1.04
CA GLN A 124 6.24 -11.87 0.29
C GLN A 124 6.08 -10.37 0.44
N VAL A 125 5.02 -9.96 1.11
CA VAL A 125 4.69 -8.57 1.33
C VAL A 125 4.72 -8.24 2.81
N ALA A 126 5.20 -7.04 3.14
CA ALA A 126 5.14 -6.52 4.50
C ALA A 126 4.18 -5.34 4.51
N VAL A 127 3.30 -5.31 5.50
CA VAL A 127 2.28 -4.27 5.64
C VAL A 127 2.58 -3.48 6.91
N TYR A 128 2.61 -2.17 6.77
CA TYR A 128 2.94 -1.26 7.87
C TYR A 128 1.84 -0.24 8.10
N MET A 129 1.70 0.17 9.33
CA MET A 129 0.84 1.29 9.70
C MET A 129 1.73 2.43 10.18
N GLN A 130 1.49 3.61 9.66
CA GLN A 130 2.20 4.80 10.10
C GLN A 130 1.49 5.35 11.33
N VAL A 131 2.22 5.63 12.37
CA VAL A 131 1.64 6.10 13.64
C VAL A 131 1.86 7.58 13.85
#